data_9d5844e5374b0231047c0288a546a49b
#
_entry.id   9d5844e5374b0231047c0288a546a49b
#
_cell.length_a   1.000
_cell.length_b   1.000
_cell.length_c   1.000
_cell.angle_alpha   90.00
_cell.angle_beta   90.00
_cell.angle_gamma   90.00
#
_symmetry.space_group_name_H-M   'P 1'
#
loop_
_entity.id
_entity.type
_entity.pdbx_description
1 polymer ?
#
loop_
_entity_poly.entity_id
_entity_poly.type
_entity_poly.pdbx_seq_one_letter_code
_entity_poly.pdbx_strand_id
1 'polypeptide(L)'
;VKCTNKNKKQTQNSYDAARRRKALRKRRRRQQQIVTVLVILILCLTAIGIAYLIHSGSKKDYVIDYETKNYNKSLYKGDTFAKDLCVTSNNVSLEGYADDDSLGAAGLFDIKNNTVLYADNIHTQLYPASTTKVMTAYVALKYGNLDDIVTISENAVNLDADAQVCGFEAGDQVSMYDLMNGLLLYSGNDAALAIAEHVGGSVEAFVQKMNEEAKALGATNTNFVNPHGLHDPQQYTTAYDLYLMFNACSKNPTFIDIISQKSYSATITSADGDQWTTEWIPTNYYSAGEATPPEGVNVLGGKTGTTDEAGSCVILYNQDMESNPYISVIMGADTKTILYDDMTALLAVGVGTKSSKN
;
A
#
# COMPACT_ATOMS: atom_id res chain seq x y z
N VAL A 1 14.33 58.69 -88.17
CA VAL A 1 15.03 57.38 -87.89
C VAL A 1 15.37 57.16 -86.44
N LYS A 2 14.86 57.98 -85.41
CA LYS A 2 15.17 57.80 -83.94
C LYS A 2 14.06 57.14 -83.13
N CYS A 3 12.86 56.89 -83.69
CA CYS A 3 11.73 56.34 -82.85
C CYS A 3 11.61 54.81 -82.92
N THR A 4 12.18 54.11 -83.84
CA THR A 4 12.00 52.64 -83.97
C THR A 4 12.97 51.80 -83.10
N ASN A 5 14.03 52.40 -82.57
CA ASN A 5 15.02 51.65 -81.81
C ASN A 5 14.70 51.57 -80.26
N LYS A 6 13.86 52.45 -79.73
CA LYS A 6 13.45 52.43 -78.34
C LYS A 6 12.44 51.32 -78.04
N ASN A 7 11.51 51.11 -78.98
CA ASN A 7 10.49 50.06 -78.80
C ASN A 7 11.06 48.61 -78.91
N LYS A 8 12.07 48.39 -79.72
CA LYS A 8 12.72 47.09 -79.85
C LYS A 8 13.53 46.73 -78.58
N LYS A 9 14.21 47.70 -77.93
CA LYS A 9 14.91 47.49 -76.66
C LYS A 9 13.96 47.23 -75.47
N GLN A 10 12.80 47.89 -75.45
CA GLN A 10 11.79 47.69 -74.40
C GLN A 10 11.11 46.31 -74.47
N THR A 11 10.82 45.87 -75.72
CA THR A 11 10.25 44.51 -75.91
C THR A 11 11.27 43.41 -75.59
N GLN A 12 12.56 43.62 -76.00
CA GLN A 12 13.60 42.65 -75.66
C GLN A 12 13.81 42.52 -74.15
N ASN A 13 13.86 43.65 -73.40
CA ASN A 13 13.99 43.64 -71.95
C ASN A 13 12.79 42.98 -71.21
N SER A 14 11.56 43.13 -71.76
CA SER A 14 10.37 42.47 -71.22
C SER A 14 10.40 40.95 -71.44
N TYR A 15 10.88 40.51 -72.59
CA TYR A 15 11.05 39.09 -72.91
C TYR A 15 12.12 38.43 -72.04
N ASP A 16 13.24 39.09 -71.81
CA ASP A 16 14.33 38.59 -70.99
C ASP A 16 13.91 38.54 -69.45
N ALA A 17 13.15 39.54 -69.03
CA ALA A 17 12.59 39.54 -67.71
C ALA A 17 11.57 38.40 -67.49
N ALA A 18 10.72 38.15 -68.49
CA ALA A 18 9.76 37.03 -68.44
C ALA A 18 10.48 35.66 -68.43
N ARG A 19 11.54 35.52 -69.22
CA ARG A 19 12.37 34.31 -69.29
C ARG A 19 13.10 34.05 -67.96
N ARG A 20 13.65 35.09 -67.32
CA ARG A 20 14.29 35.01 -66.04
C ARG A 20 13.25 34.61 -64.89
N ARG A 21 12.07 35.23 -64.95
CA ARG A 21 10.98 34.85 -64.01
C ARG A 21 10.54 33.40 -64.18
N LYS A 22 10.43 32.91 -65.41
CA LYS A 22 10.07 31.51 -65.68
C LYS A 22 11.16 30.52 -65.21
N ALA A 23 12.44 30.87 -65.40
CA ALA A 23 13.57 30.09 -64.93
C ALA A 23 13.64 30.03 -63.37
N LEU A 24 13.41 31.19 -62.75
CA LEU A 24 13.35 31.26 -61.25
C LEU A 24 12.18 30.44 -60.67
N ARG A 25 11.00 30.49 -61.29
CA ARG A 25 9.84 29.67 -60.90
C ARG A 25 10.13 28.18 -61.06
N LYS A 26 10.79 27.78 -62.18
CA LYS A 26 11.19 26.39 -62.44
C LYS A 26 12.21 25.90 -61.35
N ARG A 27 13.20 26.79 -61.05
CA ARG A 27 14.20 26.50 -59.99
C ARG A 27 13.57 26.37 -58.58
N ARG A 28 12.65 27.28 -58.24
CA ARG A 28 11.90 27.19 -56.94
C ARG A 28 11.04 25.93 -56.84
N ARG A 29 10.32 25.56 -57.93
CA ARG A 29 9.53 24.33 -57.95
C ARG A 29 10.43 23.10 -57.81
N ARG A 30 11.59 23.05 -58.46
CA ARG A 30 12.54 21.95 -58.32
C ARG A 30 13.13 21.87 -56.89
N GLN A 31 13.44 23.01 -56.27
CA GLN A 31 13.89 23.06 -54.92
C GLN A 31 12.77 22.59 -53.94
N GLN A 32 11.53 23.03 -54.13
CA GLN A 32 10.40 22.56 -53.34
C GLN A 32 10.21 21.05 -53.48
N GLN A 33 10.29 20.51 -54.67
CA GLN A 33 10.20 19.06 -54.91
C GLN A 33 11.31 18.29 -54.18
N ILE A 34 12.56 18.80 -54.23
CA ILE A 34 13.68 18.18 -53.50
C ILE A 34 13.44 18.20 -51.98
N VAL A 35 13.00 19.34 -51.44
CA VAL A 35 12.71 19.47 -50.04
C VAL A 35 11.57 18.51 -49.61
N THR A 36 10.51 18.43 -50.42
CA THR A 36 9.40 17.51 -50.15
C THR A 36 9.85 16.04 -50.15
N VAL A 37 10.69 15.65 -51.12
CA VAL A 37 11.24 14.29 -51.18
C VAL A 37 12.11 14.01 -49.98
N LEU A 38 12.96 14.96 -49.53
CA LEU A 38 13.79 14.81 -48.36
C LEU A 38 12.98 14.67 -47.08
N VAL A 39 11.92 15.46 -46.93
CA VAL A 39 11.01 15.37 -45.76
C VAL A 39 10.32 14.00 -45.71
N ILE A 40 9.82 13.52 -46.84
CA ILE A 40 9.20 12.18 -46.94
C ILE A 40 10.23 11.10 -46.59
N LEU A 41 11.46 11.22 -47.07
CA LEU A 41 12.52 10.25 -46.78
C LEU A 41 12.90 10.20 -45.31
N ILE A 42 12.97 11.37 -44.65
CA ILE A 42 13.18 11.46 -43.19
C ILE A 42 12.02 10.80 -42.42
N LEU A 43 10.77 11.08 -42.82
CA LEU A 43 9.59 10.47 -42.20
C LEU A 43 9.56 8.95 -42.36
N CYS A 44 9.95 8.44 -43.53
CA CYS A 44 10.07 7.00 -43.75
C CYS A 44 11.18 6.37 -42.90
N LEU A 45 12.34 7.01 -42.80
CA LEU A 45 13.44 6.51 -41.96
C LEU A 45 13.10 6.51 -40.47
N THR A 46 12.40 7.55 -39.99
CA THR A 46 11.93 7.59 -38.62
C THR A 46 10.89 6.51 -38.35
N ALA A 47 9.95 6.28 -39.24
CA ALA A 47 8.96 5.21 -39.13
C ALA A 47 9.61 3.81 -39.11
N ILE A 48 10.61 3.58 -39.99
CA ILE A 48 11.37 2.33 -39.98
C ILE A 48 12.16 2.17 -38.68
N GLY A 49 12.78 3.23 -38.15
CA GLY A 49 13.49 3.23 -36.88
C GLY A 49 12.57 2.89 -35.71
N ILE A 50 11.39 3.49 -35.67
CA ILE A 50 10.38 3.19 -34.63
C ILE A 50 9.91 1.74 -34.75
N ALA A 51 9.59 1.27 -35.97
CA ALA A 51 9.16 -0.12 -36.16
C ALA A 51 10.27 -1.11 -35.78
N TYR A 52 11.53 -0.80 -36.04
CA TYR A 52 12.68 -1.60 -35.65
C TYR A 52 12.82 -1.64 -34.10
N LEU A 53 12.67 -0.50 -33.42
CA LEU A 53 12.72 -0.44 -31.94
C LEU A 53 11.58 -1.23 -31.30
N ILE A 54 10.37 -1.12 -31.83
CA ILE A 54 9.21 -1.90 -31.36
C ILE A 54 9.46 -3.40 -31.60
N HIS A 55 9.94 -3.78 -32.78
CA HIS A 55 10.20 -5.18 -33.11
C HIS A 55 11.37 -5.78 -32.29
N SER A 56 12.43 -5.03 -32.04
CA SER A 56 13.57 -5.48 -31.24
C SER A 56 13.24 -5.55 -29.75
N GLY A 57 12.37 -4.64 -29.24
CA GLY A 57 11.89 -4.65 -27.85
C GLY A 57 10.86 -5.76 -27.56
N SER A 58 10.17 -6.27 -28.58
CA SER A 58 9.13 -7.29 -28.41
C SER A 58 9.57 -8.73 -28.67
N LYS A 59 10.84 -8.96 -28.98
CA LYS A 59 11.34 -10.33 -29.14
C LYS A 59 11.31 -11.06 -27.81
N LYS A 60 10.35 -11.95 -27.66
CA LYS A 60 10.30 -12.89 -26.56
C LYS A 60 11.51 -13.82 -26.69
N ASP A 61 12.38 -13.78 -25.70
CA ASP A 61 13.52 -14.67 -25.64
C ASP A 61 13.06 -16.02 -25.05
N TYR A 62 12.69 -16.91 -25.92
CA TYR A 62 12.17 -18.22 -25.54
C TYR A 62 13.20 -19.08 -24.80
N VAL A 63 14.50 -18.83 -24.96
CA VAL A 63 15.56 -19.55 -24.26
C VAL A 63 15.59 -19.08 -22.82
N ILE A 64 15.58 -17.76 -22.57
CA ILE A 64 15.51 -17.21 -21.21
C ILE A 64 14.21 -17.65 -20.49
N ASP A 65 13.06 -17.63 -21.20
CA ASP A 65 11.78 -18.08 -20.66
C ASP A 65 11.84 -19.56 -20.22
N TYR A 66 12.43 -20.40 -21.06
CA TYR A 66 12.60 -21.84 -20.79
C TYR A 66 13.57 -22.11 -19.63
N GLU A 67 14.76 -21.53 -19.68
CA GLU A 67 15.80 -21.70 -18.66
C GLU A 67 15.35 -21.15 -17.29
N THR A 68 14.71 -19.97 -17.27
CA THR A 68 14.16 -19.37 -16.05
C THR A 68 13.10 -20.26 -15.43
N LYS A 69 12.19 -20.77 -16.27
CA LYS A 69 11.06 -21.59 -15.81
C LYS A 69 11.53 -22.93 -15.23
N ASN A 70 12.61 -23.47 -15.75
CA ASN A 70 13.03 -24.83 -15.43
C ASN A 70 14.27 -24.92 -14.52
N TYR A 71 15.28 -24.02 -14.65
CA TYR A 71 16.58 -24.26 -14.02
C TYR A 71 17.37 -23.05 -13.53
N ASN A 72 17.15 -21.84 -14.00
CA ASN A 72 18.07 -20.75 -13.72
C ASN A 72 17.39 -19.43 -13.36
N LYS A 73 17.27 -19.18 -12.05
CA LYS A 73 16.66 -17.95 -11.52
C LYS A 73 17.44 -16.68 -11.89
N SER A 74 18.74 -16.75 -12.19
CA SER A 74 19.53 -15.57 -12.56
C SER A 74 19.21 -15.01 -13.94
N LEU A 75 18.56 -15.79 -14.80
CA LEU A 75 18.07 -15.36 -16.11
C LEU A 75 16.68 -14.73 -16.07
N TYR A 76 15.98 -14.79 -14.95
CA TYR A 76 14.68 -14.18 -14.79
C TYR A 76 14.81 -12.66 -14.73
N LYS A 77 14.19 -11.96 -15.67
CA LYS A 77 14.19 -10.49 -15.76
C LYS A 77 12.87 -9.85 -15.35
N GLY A 78 11.87 -10.63 -14.98
CA GLY A 78 10.62 -10.15 -14.44
C GLY A 78 10.72 -9.88 -12.95
N ASP A 79 9.89 -8.98 -12.45
CA ASP A 79 9.74 -8.80 -11.01
C ASP A 79 9.16 -10.07 -10.39
N THR A 80 9.74 -10.51 -9.29
CA THR A 80 9.18 -11.63 -8.51
C THR A 80 8.04 -11.11 -7.63
N PHE A 81 7.09 -11.99 -7.30
CA PHE A 81 6.00 -11.65 -6.38
C PHE A 81 6.50 -11.08 -5.05
N ALA A 82 7.60 -11.60 -4.52
CA ALA A 82 8.17 -11.23 -3.23
C ALA A 82 9.34 -10.22 -3.31
N LYS A 83 9.53 -9.54 -4.44
CA LYS A 83 10.66 -8.62 -4.67
C LYS A 83 10.78 -7.55 -3.57
N ASP A 84 9.64 -7.02 -3.13
CA ASP A 84 9.55 -5.92 -2.16
C ASP A 84 8.99 -6.42 -0.80
N LEU A 85 9.21 -7.70 -0.47
CA LEU A 85 8.78 -8.32 0.77
C LEU A 85 9.96 -8.90 1.55
N CYS A 86 9.88 -8.83 2.87
CA CYS A 86 10.75 -9.62 3.76
C CYS A 86 10.29 -11.08 3.71
N VAL A 87 11.16 -12.00 3.35
CA VAL A 87 10.80 -13.42 3.18
C VAL A 87 11.73 -14.31 3.98
N THR A 88 11.18 -15.21 4.78
CA THR A 88 11.87 -16.33 5.41
C THR A 88 10.93 -17.53 5.54
N SER A 89 11.48 -18.72 5.47
CA SER A 89 10.77 -19.98 5.76
C SER A 89 11.16 -20.59 7.11
N ASN A 90 12.14 -19.99 7.79
CA ASN A 90 12.70 -20.51 9.03
C ASN A 90 12.73 -19.42 10.10
N ASN A 91 12.90 -19.82 11.34
CA ASN A 91 13.22 -18.90 12.42
C ASN A 91 14.55 -18.19 12.13
N VAL A 92 14.63 -16.92 12.51
CA VAL A 92 15.80 -16.05 12.33
C VAL A 92 16.13 -15.46 13.70
N SER A 93 17.26 -15.84 14.26
CA SER A 93 17.73 -15.31 15.54
C SER A 93 18.32 -13.90 15.37
N LEU A 94 18.13 -13.06 16.36
CA LEU A 94 18.71 -11.72 16.45
C LEU A 94 19.74 -11.69 17.58
N GLU A 95 21.02 -11.42 17.23
CA GLU A 95 22.08 -11.36 18.23
C GLU A 95 21.78 -10.30 19.30
N GLY A 96 21.78 -10.71 20.55
CA GLY A 96 21.46 -9.84 21.70
C GLY A 96 19.98 -9.81 22.10
N TYR A 97 19.12 -10.51 21.39
CA TYR A 97 17.73 -10.77 21.79
C TYR A 97 17.54 -12.27 22.06
N ALA A 98 16.89 -12.59 23.15
CA ALA A 98 16.58 -13.97 23.52
C ALA A 98 15.13 -14.32 23.19
N ASP A 99 14.90 -15.54 22.72
CA ASP A 99 13.54 -16.04 22.49
C ASP A 99 12.79 -16.15 23.82
N ASP A 100 11.49 -15.91 23.84
CA ASP A 100 10.61 -16.03 24.99
C ASP A 100 9.47 -17.03 24.70
N ASP A 101 9.44 -18.12 25.42
CA ASP A 101 8.44 -19.19 25.27
C ASP A 101 7.01 -18.75 25.69
N SER A 102 6.85 -17.57 26.33
CA SER A 102 5.55 -16.98 26.65
C SER A 102 4.89 -16.25 25.47
N LEU A 103 5.54 -16.24 24.31
CA LEU A 103 5.02 -15.70 23.06
C LEU A 103 4.59 -16.83 22.12
N GLY A 104 3.45 -16.66 21.44
CA GLY A 104 3.03 -17.60 20.40
C GLY A 104 3.84 -17.46 19.12
N ALA A 105 4.14 -16.23 18.70
CA ALA A 105 5.01 -15.89 17.58
C ALA A 105 5.52 -14.45 17.67
N ALA A 106 6.74 -14.21 17.18
CA ALA A 106 7.30 -12.85 17.11
C ALA A 106 8.12 -12.64 15.84
N GLY A 107 8.07 -11.42 15.28
CA GLY A 107 8.82 -11.06 14.07
C GLY A 107 9.19 -9.59 14.00
N LEU A 108 10.35 -9.31 13.37
CA LEU A 108 10.84 -7.97 13.07
C LEU A 108 11.33 -7.90 11.62
N PHE A 109 10.79 -6.96 10.87
CA PHE A 109 10.96 -6.83 9.42
C PHE A 109 11.53 -5.46 9.06
N ASP A 110 12.69 -5.43 8.41
CA ASP A 110 13.32 -4.23 7.84
C ASP A 110 12.75 -3.99 6.44
N ILE A 111 11.82 -3.05 6.33
CA ILE A 111 11.05 -2.79 5.10
C ILE A 111 11.89 -2.12 4.03
N LYS A 112 12.87 -1.30 4.43
CA LYS A 112 13.79 -0.64 3.49
C LYS A 112 14.67 -1.63 2.74
N ASN A 113 15.16 -2.65 3.45
CA ASN A 113 16.11 -3.62 2.91
C ASN A 113 15.44 -4.97 2.55
N ASN A 114 14.14 -5.10 2.73
CA ASN A 114 13.38 -6.34 2.51
C ASN A 114 13.99 -7.54 3.27
N THR A 115 14.38 -7.32 4.52
CA THR A 115 15.10 -8.32 5.32
C THR A 115 14.32 -8.66 6.58
N VAL A 116 14.22 -9.95 6.88
CA VAL A 116 13.74 -10.43 8.18
C VAL A 116 14.89 -10.33 9.18
N LEU A 117 14.75 -9.52 10.22
CA LEU A 117 15.76 -9.34 11.26
C LEU A 117 15.61 -10.34 12.39
N TYR A 118 14.37 -10.65 12.73
CA TYR A 118 13.99 -11.65 13.71
C TYR A 118 12.74 -12.39 13.27
N ALA A 119 12.69 -13.67 13.50
CA ALA A 119 11.51 -14.49 13.25
C ALA A 119 11.52 -15.69 14.21
N ASP A 120 10.49 -15.79 15.03
CA ASP A 120 10.19 -16.98 15.81
C ASP A 120 8.74 -17.37 15.59
N ASN A 121 8.51 -18.64 15.19
CA ASN A 121 7.20 -19.24 14.95
C ASN A 121 6.27 -18.44 14.05
N ILE A 122 6.78 -17.54 13.19
CA ILE A 122 5.97 -16.56 12.43
C ILE A 122 4.99 -17.19 11.45
N HIS A 123 5.10 -18.47 11.16
CA HIS A 123 4.19 -19.23 10.29
C HIS A 123 3.19 -20.10 11.06
N THR A 124 3.22 -20.06 12.37
CA THR A 124 2.24 -20.77 13.22
C THR A 124 0.88 -20.06 13.14
N GLN A 125 -0.19 -20.84 12.94
CA GLN A 125 -1.56 -20.33 12.96
C GLN A 125 -1.96 -19.98 14.39
N LEU A 126 -2.39 -18.74 14.60
CA LEU A 126 -2.81 -18.17 15.87
C LEU A 126 -4.12 -17.38 15.66
N TYR A 127 -4.85 -17.15 16.75
CA TYR A 127 -6.01 -16.28 16.72
C TYR A 127 -5.57 -14.81 16.66
N PRO A 128 -6.10 -14.03 15.69
CA PRO A 128 -5.65 -12.64 15.48
C PRO A 128 -6.21 -11.64 16.51
N ALA A 129 -7.29 -11.95 17.19
CA ALA A 129 -8.07 -10.96 17.92
C ALA A 129 -8.33 -9.69 17.05
N SER A 130 -8.34 -8.51 17.66
CA SER A 130 -8.56 -7.24 16.92
C SER A 130 -7.46 -6.83 15.96
N THR A 131 -6.34 -7.57 15.83
CA THR A 131 -5.41 -7.33 14.70
C THR A 131 -6.03 -7.66 13.34
N THR A 132 -7.14 -8.42 13.32
CA THR A 132 -8.06 -8.60 12.18
C THR A 132 -8.41 -7.28 11.49
N LYS A 133 -8.57 -6.21 12.26
CA LYS A 133 -8.98 -4.88 11.77
C LYS A 133 -7.96 -4.25 10.81
N VAL A 134 -6.74 -4.75 10.76
CA VAL A 134 -5.76 -4.39 9.71
C VAL A 134 -6.32 -4.77 8.33
N MET A 135 -6.86 -5.98 8.21
CA MET A 135 -7.44 -6.42 6.92
C MET A 135 -8.75 -5.71 6.62
N THR A 136 -9.56 -5.43 7.63
CA THR A 136 -10.77 -4.61 7.50
C THR A 136 -10.42 -3.22 6.97
N ALA A 137 -9.40 -2.58 7.53
CA ALA A 137 -8.91 -1.30 7.05
C ALA A 137 -8.36 -1.37 5.61
N TYR A 138 -7.62 -2.43 5.27
CA TYR A 138 -7.11 -2.63 3.92
C TYR A 138 -8.24 -2.68 2.88
N VAL A 139 -9.27 -3.48 3.13
CA VAL A 139 -10.43 -3.61 2.24
C VAL A 139 -11.22 -2.29 2.17
N ALA A 140 -11.41 -1.62 3.30
CA ALA A 140 -12.09 -0.32 3.35
C ALA A 140 -11.36 0.76 2.55
N LEU A 141 -10.03 0.84 2.68
CA LEU A 141 -9.20 1.80 1.94
C LEU A 141 -9.12 1.49 0.44
N LYS A 142 -9.27 0.23 0.05
CA LYS A 142 -9.19 -0.20 -1.35
C LYS A 142 -10.51 -0.05 -2.09
N TYR A 143 -11.64 -0.26 -1.43
CA TYR A 143 -12.96 -0.39 -2.06
C TYR A 143 -13.99 0.63 -1.57
N GLY A 144 -13.77 1.26 -0.41
CA GLY A 144 -14.63 2.30 0.14
C GLY A 144 -14.21 3.69 -0.31
N ASN A 145 -15.04 4.68 0.04
CA ASN A 145 -14.73 6.08 -0.12
C ASN A 145 -14.78 6.76 1.26
N LEU A 146 -13.69 7.40 1.67
CA LEU A 146 -13.54 8.02 2.99
C LEU A 146 -14.49 9.20 3.23
N ASP A 147 -14.99 9.81 2.16
CA ASP A 147 -15.94 10.94 2.23
C ASP A 147 -17.41 10.49 2.38
N ASP A 148 -17.69 9.19 2.31
CA ASP A 148 -19.04 8.67 2.47
C ASP A 148 -19.55 8.88 3.90
N ILE A 149 -20.84 9.19 4.03
CA ILE A 149 -21.54 9.17 5.31
C ILE A 149 -22.24 7.82 5.45
N VAL A 150 -21.89 7.09 6.48
CA VAL A 150 -22.42 5.77 6.78
C VAL A 150 -23.51 5.89 7.84
N THR A 151 -24.67 5.31 7.58
CA THR A 151 -25.72 5.16 8.60
C THR A 151 -25.48 3.85 9.34
N ILE A 152 -25.33 3.94 10.65
CA ILE A 152 -25.09 2.79 11.51
C ILE A 152 -26.35 1.91 11.60
N SER A 153 -26.22 0.63 11.32
CA SER A 153 -27.32 -0.32 11.35
C SER A 153 -27.57 -0.88 12.77
N GLU A 154 -28.76 -1.45 12.98
CA GLU A 154 -29.06 -2.20 14.21
C GLU A 154 -28.10 -3.40 14.40
N ASN A 155 -27.68 -4.04 13.30
CA ASN A 155 -26.75 -5.15 13.35
C ASN A 155 -25.34 -4.71 13.79
N ALA A 156 -24.87 -3.55 13.35
CA ALA A 156 -23.55 -3.05 13.69
C ALA A 156 -23.39 -2.75 15.19
N VAL A 157 -24.48 -2.43 15.88
CA VAL A 157 -24.50 -2.15 17.34
C VAL A 157 -24.96 -3.34 18.20
N ASN A 158 -25.42 -4.41 17.58
CA ASN A 158 -25.86 -5.63 18.28
C ASN A 158 -24.66 -6.54 18.60
N LEU A 159 -23.87 -6.14 19.57
CA LEU A 159 -22.65 -6.81 20.01
C LEU A 159 -22.77 -7.22 21.48
N ASP A 160 -21.93 -8.18 21.90
CA ASP A 160 -21.85 -8.59 23.30
C ASP A 160 -21.42 -7.41 24.18
N ALA A 161 -21.89 -7.40 25.43
CA ALA A 161 -21.72 -6.27 26.35
C ALA A 161 -20.27 -5.97 26.73
N ASP A 162 -19.35 -6.93 26.57
CA ASP A 162 -17.91 -6.81 26.82
C ASP A 162 -17.11 -6.48 25.55
N ALA A 163 -17.79 -6.38 24.39
CA ALA A 163 -17.12 -6.00 23.16
C ALA A 163 -16.67 -4.54 23.20
N GLN A 164 -15.44 -4.28 22.72
CA GLN A 164 -14.94 -2.90 22.53
C GLN A 164 -15.73 -2.22 21.42
N VAL A 165 -16.45 -1.15 21.74
CA VAL A 165 -17.29 -0.38 20.80
C VAL A 165 -16.99 1.12 20.84
N CYS A 166 -17.17 1.81 19.73
CA CYS A 166 -17.07 3.27 19.65
C CYS A 166 -18.25 3.98 20.33
N GLY A 167 -19.35 3.25 20.57
CA GLY A 167 -20.53 3.74 21.27
C GLY A 167 -21.59 4.33 20.34
N PHE A 168 -21.62 3.90 19.09
CA PHE A 168 -22.66 4.30 18.14
C PHE A 168 -24.03 3.71 18.51
N GLU A 169 -25.08 4.42 18.09
CA GLU A 169 -26.46 3.95 18.13
C GLU A 169 -26.99 3.69 16.73
N ALA A 170 -28.00 2.82 16.61
CA ALA A 170 -28.62 2.56 15.32
C ALA A 170 -29.27 3.83 14.76
N GLY A 171 -28.97 4.15 13.50
CA GLY A 171 -29.41 5.38 12.82
C GLY A 171 -28.42 6.54 12.89
N ASP A 172 -27.34 6.43 13.69
CA ASP A 172 -26.26 7.42 13.70
C ASP A 172 -25.64 7.54 12.30
N GLN A 173 -25.27 8.77 11.95
CA GLN A 173 -24.54 9.08 10.71
C GLN A 173 -23.10 9.45 11.03
N VAL A 174 -22.17 8.69 10.50
CA VAL A 174 -20.73 8.79 10.77
C VAL A 174 -19.97 8.81 9.45
N SER A 175 -18.96 9.67 9.31
CA SER A 175 -18.13 9.62 8.12
C SER A 175 -17.31 8.31 8.07
N MET A 176 -17.04 7.79 6.87
CA MET A 176 -16.17 6.63 6.71
C MET A 176 -14.77 6.91 7.30
N TYR A 177 -14.28 8.14 7.24
CA TYR A 177 -13.02 8.54 7.84
C TYR A 177 -13.07 8.46 9.37
N ASP A 178 -14.17 8.89 10.03
CA ASP A 178 -14.36 8.72 11.48
C ASP A 178 -14.43 7.24 11.85
N LEU A 179 -15.17 6.43 11.08
CA LEU A 179 -15.24 4.98 11.29
C LEU A 179 -13.85 4.32 11.21
N MET A 180 -13.00 4.74 10.26
CA MET A 180 -11.62 4.25 10.14
C MET A 180 -10.76 4.62 11.34
N ASN A 181 -10.96 5.81 11.93
CA ASN A 181 -10.29 6.21 13.17
C ASN A 181 -10.79 5.38 14.35
N GLY A 182 -12.10 5.20 14.52
CA GLY A 182 -12.68 4.31 15.55
C GLY A 182 -12.19 2.87 15.42
N LEU A 183 -12.09 2.36 14.19
CA LEU A 183 -11.59 1.01 13.88
C LEU A 183 -10.13 0.81 14.32
N LEU A 184 -9.24 1.73 13.92
CA LEU A 184 -7.79 1.55 14.06
C LEU A 184 -7.25 2.04 15.40
N LEU A 185 -7.72 3.18 15.90
CA LEU A 185 -7.26 3.75 17.17
C LEU A 185 -7.95 3.08 18.35
N TYR A 186 -9.27 3.17 18.40
CA TYR A 186 -10.08 2.73 19.52
C TYR A 186 -10.46 1.24 19.49
N SER A 187 -10.28 0.62 18.31
CA SER A 187 -10.57 -0.80 18.09
C SER A 187 -12.08 -1.14 18.13
N GLY A 188 -12.96 -0.21 17.74
CA GLY A 188 -14.42 -0.40 17.74
C GLY A 188 -14.85 -1.58 16.88
N ASN A 189 -15.64 -2.49 17.47
CA ASN A 189 -16.23 -3.62 16.75
C ASN A 189 -17.47 -3.18 15.96
N ASP A 190 -18.21 -2.22 16.49
CA ASP A 190 -19.32 -1.53 15.84
C ASP A 190 -18.83 -0.79 14.56
N ALA A 191 -17.71 -0.07 14.64
CA ALA A 191 -17.07 0.55 13.47
C ALA A 191 -16.69 -0.51 12.42
N ALA A 192 -16.16 -1.66 12.84
CA ALA A 192 -15.79 -2.74 11.91
C ALA A 192 -17.00 -3.31 11.17
N LEU A 193 -18.12 -3.51 11.86
CA LEU A 193 -19.38 -3.99 11.25
C LEU A 193 -19.98 -2.95 10.32
N ALA A 194 -20.06 -1.68 10.73
CA ALA A 194 -20.57 -0.60 9.92
C ALA A 194 -19.77 -0.43 8.61
N ILE A 195 -18.43 -0.48 8.69
CA ILE A 195 -17.56 -0.47 7.51
C ILE A 195 -17.84 -1.69 6.61
N ALA A 196 -17.95 -2.88 7.21
CA ALA A 196 -18.18 -4.10 6.44
C ALA A 196 -19.52 -4.09 5.69
N GLU A 197 -20.58 -3.64 6.32
CA GLU A 197 -21.91 -3.51 5.71
C GLU A 197 -21.90 -2.47 4.59
N HIS A 198 -21.30 -1.31 4.84
CA HIS A 198 -21.27 -0.22 3.84
C HIS A 198 -20.45 -0.59 2.60
N VAL A 199 -19.21 -1.09 2.80
CA VAL A 199 -18.29 -1.39 1.69
C VAL A 199 -18.60 -2.71 0.99
N GLY A 200 -19.06 -3.70 1.76
CA GLY A 200 -19.38 -5.04 1.27
C GLY A 200 -20.81 -5.20 0.76
N GLY A 201 -21.72 -4.34 1.21
CA GLY A 201 -23.17 -4.54 1.07
C GLY A 201 -23.74 -5.55 2.05
N SER A 202 -22.93 -6.41 2.63
CA SER A 202 -23.20 -7.27 3.79
C SER A 202 -21.87 -7.65 4.47
N VAL A 203 -21.94 -8.10 5.72
CA VAL A 203 -20.77 -8.58 6.48
C VAL A 203 -20.16 -9.81 5.78
N GLU A 204 -20.97 -10.73 5.30
CA GLU A 204 -20.51 -11.97 4.62
C GLU A 204 -19.76 -11.64 3.32
N ALA A 205 -20.31 -10.73 2.49
CA ALA A 205 -19.65 -10.33 1.25
C ALA A 205 -18.34 -9.57 1.52
N PHE A 206 -18.29 -8.79 2.60
CA PHE A 206 -17.06 -8.11 3.03
C PHE A 206 -16.00 -9.11 3.51
N VAL A 207 -16.37 -10.08 4.34
CA VAL A 207 -15.49 -11.15 4.82
C VAL A 207 -14.94 -11.99 3.67
N GLN A 208 -15.80 -12.34 2.69
CA GLN A 208 -15.32 -13.00 1.47
C GLN A 208 -14.23 -12.15 0.80
N LYS A 209 -14.44 -10.86 0.65
CA LYS A 209 -13.47 -9.93 0.07
C LYS A 209 -12.19 -9.84 0.92
N MET A 210 -12.28 -9.86 2.26
CA MET A 210 -11.09 -9.93 3.15
C MET A 210 -10.25 -11.17 2.84
N ASN A 211 -10.86 -12.34 2.67
CA ASN A 211 -10.16 -13.59 2.36
C ASN A 211 -9.56 -13.59 0.95
N GLU A 212 -10.26 -13.05 -0.04
CA GLU A 212 -9.76 -12.90 -1.41
C GLU A 212 -8.52 -12.00 -1.45
N GLU A 213 -8.58 -10.86 -0.75
CA GLU A 213 -7.48 -9.91 -0.68
C GLU A 213 -6.30 -10.44 0.14
N ALA A 214 -6.54 -11.12 1.26
CA ALA A 214 -5.48 -11.77 2.03
C ALA A 214 -4.71 -12.76 1.14
N LYS A 215 -5.41 -13.59 0.39
CA LYS A 215 -4.81 -14.52 -0.56
C LYS A 215 -4.05 -13.80 -1.68
N ALA A 216 -4.57 -12.68 -2.20
CA ALA A 216 -3.90 -11.89 -3.22
C ALA A 216 -2.60 -11.25 -2.72
N LEU A 217 -2.52 -10.91 -1.42
CA LEU A 217 -1.32 -10.42 -0.75
C LEU A 217 -0.31 -11.52 -0.41
N GLY A 218 -0.68 -12.80 -0.59
CA GLY A 218 0.14 -13.95 -0.23
C GLY A 218 -0.06 -14.45 1.20
N ALA A 219 -1.01 -13.90 1.95
CA ALA A 219 -1.40 -14.34 3.29
C ALA A 219 -2.27 -15.61 3.19
N THR A 220 -1.63 -16.73 2.88
CA THR A 220 -2.30 -17.99 2.53
C THR A 220 -2.62 -18.89 3.72
N ASN A 221 -2.09 -18.57 4.90
CA ASN A 221 -2.38 -19.26 6.16
C ASN A 221 -3.36 -18.45 7.05
N THR A 222 -4.23 -17.67 6.40
CA THR A 222 -5.20 -16.77 7.03
C THR A 222 -6.62 -17.15 6.60
N ASN A 223 -7.54 -17.11 7.56
CA ASN A 223 -8.98 -17.23 7.30
C ASN A 223 -9.72 -16.24 8.20
N PHE A 224 -10.53 -15.38 7.60
CA PHE A 224 -11.43 -14.46 8.29
C PHE A 224 -12.87 -14.98 8.23
N VAL A 225 -13.60 -14.86 9.34
CA VAL A 225 -15.04 -15.13 9.44
C VAL A 225 -15.82 -13.92 9.92
N ASN A 226 -15.13 -12.92 10.47
CA ASN A 226 -15.72 -11.64 10.86
C ASN A 226 -14.73 -10.47 10.64
N PRO A 227 -15.19 -9.20 10.57
CA PRO A 227 -14.33 -8.06 10.31
C PRO A 227 -13.68 -7.46 11.56
N HIS A 228 -14.05 -7.90 12.76
CA HIS A 228 -13.66 -7.25 14.03
C HIS A 228 -12.64 -8.03 14.86
N GLY A 229 -12.61 -9.35 14.74
CA GLY A 229 -11.65 -10.20 15.44
C GLY A 229 -12.14 -10.74 16.79
N LEU A 230 -13.44 -10.67 17.10
CA LEU A 230 -14.02 -11.47 18.18
C LEU A 230 -13.79 -12.95 17.87
N HIS A 231 -13.61 -13.74 18.91
CA HIS A 231 -13.20 -15.13 18.76
C HIS A 231 -14.16 -15.96 17.92
N ASP A 232 -13.60 -16.71 16.99
CA ASP A 232 -14.23 -17.79 16.27
C ASP A 232 -13.15 -18.85 15.97
N PRO A 233 -13.40 -20.14 16.22
CA PRO A 233 -12.40 -21.20 16.00
C PRO A 233 -11.90 -21.31 14.56
N GLN A 234 -12.65 -20.78 13.59
CA GLN A 234 -12.25 -20.75 12.18
C GLN A 234 -11.51 -19.47 11.77
N GLN A 235 -11.39 -18.48 12.67
CA GLN A 235 -10.66 -17.24 12.39
C GLN A 235 -9.24 -17.35 12.87
N TYR A 236 -8.29 -17.41 11.95
CA TYR A 236 -6.88 -17.53 12.26
C TYR A 236 -6.02 -16.76 11.24
N THR A 237 -4.80 -16.45 11.66
CA THR A 237 -3.74 -15.90 10.83
C THR A 237 -2.39 -16.38 11.33
N THR A 238 -1.30 -15.90 10.72
CA THR A 238 0.06 -16.06 11.20
C THR A 238 0.71 -14.69 11.39
N ALA A 239 1.76 -14.59 12.19
CA ALA A 239 2.50 -13.34 12.35
C ALA A 239 3.08 -12.86 11.00
N TYR A 240 3.48 -13.78 10.12
CA TYR A 240 3.95 -13.45 8.79
C TYR A 240 2.83 -12.94 7.87
N ASP A 241 1.66 -13.59 7.87
CA ASP A 241 0.52 -13.14 7.07
C ASP A 241 0.02 -11.77 7.56
N LEU A 242 0.02 -11.55 8.88
CA LEU A 242 -0.31 -10.25 9.46
C LEU A 242 0.69 -9.17 9.03
N TYR A 243 2.00 -9.49 8.98
CA TYR A 243 3.02 -8.61 8.40
C TYR A 243 2.69 -8.28 6.93
N LEU A 244 2.33 -9.25 6.09
CA LEU A 244 2.00 -9.01 4.68
C LEU A 244 0.83 -8.02 4.52
N MET A 245 -0.24 -8.23 5.28
CA MET A 245 -1.42 -7.35 5.27
C MET A 245 -1.09 -5.96 5.78
N PHE A 246 -0.36 -5.85 6.87
CA PHE A 246 0.04 -4.57 7.46
C PHE A 246 1.03 -3.80 6.56
N ASN A 247 1.98 -4.49 5.94
CA ASN A 247 2.89 -3.90 4.96
C ASN A 247 2.15 -3.36 3.73
N ALA A 248 1.07 -4.02 3.30
CA ALA A 248 0.21 -3.50 2.23
C ALA A 248 -0.53 -2.23 2.68
N CYS A 249 -1.09 -2.21 3.90
CA CYS A 249 -1.72 -1.03 4.49
C CYS A 249 -0.75 0.14 4.64
N SER A 250 0.50 -0.11 5.07
CA SER A 250 1.49 0.94 5.32
C SER A 250 1.91 1.73 4.07
N LYS A 251 1.60 1.24 2.88
CA LYS A 251 1.79 1.95 1.62
C LYS A 251 0.73 3.02 1.36
N ASN A 252 -0.36 3.02 2.13
CA ASN A 252 -1.41 4.03 2.06
C ASN A 252 -1.14 5.13 3.11
N PRO A 253 -0.91 6.40 2.70
CA PRO A 253 -0.62 7.49 3.64
C PRO A 253 -1.73 7.71 4.67
N THR A 254 -3.01 7.56 4.30
CA THR A 254 -4.12 7.69 5.23
C THR A 254 -4.06 6.66 6.36
N PHE A 255 -3.65 5.43 6.05
CA PHE A 255 -3.48 4.40 7.09
C PHE A 255 -2.40 4.82 8.09
N ILE A 256 -1.25 5.28 7.60
CA ILE A 256 -0.16 5.76 8.47
C ILE A 256 -0.59 6.98 9.27
N ASP A 257 -1.28 7.93 8.65
CA ASP A 257 -1.79 9.13 9.33
C ASP A 257 -2.72 8.75 10.49
N ILE A 258 -3.65 7.81 10.28
CA ILE A 258 -4.57 7.37 11.34
C ILE A 258 -3.81 6.68 12.47
N ILE A 259 -3.01 5.66 12.20
CA ILE A 259 -2.35 4.90 13.27
C ILE A 259 -1.31 5.72 14.06
N SER A 260 -0.87 6.84 13.51
CA SER A 260 0.13 7.72 14.15
C SER A 260 -0.49 8.75 15.10
N GLN A 261 -1.82 8.87 15.14
CA GLN A 261 -2.50 9.83 16.01
C GLN A 261 -2.40 9.45 17.49
N LYS A 262 -2.37 10.45 18.35
CA LYS A 262 -2.36 10.29 19.81
C LYS A 262 -3.77 10.34 20.42
N SER A 263 -4.69 10.98 19.73
CA SER A 263 -6.13 10.94 19.97
C SER A 263 -6.85 11.40 18.70
N TYR A 264 -8.12 11.11 18.60
CA TYR A 264 -9.00 11.57 17.53
C TYR A 264 -10.37 11.93 18.08
N SER A 265 -10.86 13.13 17.75
CA SER A 265 -12.22 13.58 18.09
C SER A 265 -13.13 13.39 16.90
N ALA A 266 -14.12 12.51 17.03
CA ALA A 266 -15.14 12.28 16.03
C ALA A 266 -16.41 13.09 16.33
N THR A 267 -17.11 13.51 15.27
CA THR A 267 -18.44 14.13 15.38
C THR A 267 -19.46 13.23 14.71
N ILE A 268 -20.44 12.79 15.49
CA ILE A 268 -21.49 11.87 15.08
C ILE A 268 -22.81 12.62 15.03
N THR A 269 -23.63 12.40 14.00
CA THR A 269 -24.97 12.95 13.91
C THR A 269 -25.96 11.84 14.24
N SER A 270 -26.70 11.99 15.34
CA SER A 270 -27.73 11.03 15.76
C SER A 270 -28.90 10.95 14.81
N ALA A 271 -29.69 9.90 14.89
CA ALA A 271 -30.86 9.68 14.03
C ALA A 271 -31.90 10.81 14.09
N ASP A 272 -31.97 11.53 15.19
CA ASP A 272 -32.84 12.72 15.37
C ASP A 272 -32.24 14.03 14.86
N GLY A 273 -30.98 13.98 14.41
CA GLY A 273 -30.25 15.12 13.83
C GLY A 273 -29.39 15.90 14.82
N ASP A 274 -29.41 15.55 16.10
CA ASP A 274 -28.49 16.11 17.09
C ASP A 274 -27.06 15.63 16.88
N GLN A 275 -26.08 16.48 17.24
CA GLN A 275 -24.67 16.13 17.11
C GLN A 275 -24.03 15.92 18.49
N TRP A 276 -23.21 14.88 18.58
CA TRP A 276 -22.37 14.62 19.72
C TRP A 276 -20.92 14.36 19.30
N THR A 277 -19.99 14.52 20.22
CA THR A 277 -18.57 14.32 19.95
C THR A 277 -18.02 13.30 20.95
N THR A 278 -17.07 12.48 20.47
CA THR A 278 -16.33 11.54 21.30
C THR A 278 -14.84 11.65 20.98
N GLU A 279 -13.99 11.31 21.95
CA GLU A 279 -12.55 11.25 21.76
C GLU A 279 -12.09 9.81 21.88
N TRP A 280 -11.36 9.33 20.88
CA TRP A 280 -10.76 8.01 20.84
C TRP A 280 -9.26 8.09 21.06
N ILE A 281 -8.78 7.33 22.05
CA ILE A 281 -7.36 7.19 22.37
C ILE A 281 -6.89 5.83 21.85
N PRO A 282 -5.68 5.75 21.25
CA PRO A 282 -5.13 4.49 20.77
C PRO A 282 -5.01 3.44 21.88
N THR A 283 -5.33 2.19 21.52
CA THR A 283 -5.16 1.03 22.42
C THR A 283 -3.71 0.55 22.51
N ASN A 284 -2.83 1.07 21.67
CA ASN A 284 -1.41 0.78 21.67
C ASN A 284 -0.71 1.59 22.79
N TYR A 285 -0.06 0.92 23.72
CA TYR A 285 0.58 1.53 24.89
C TYR A 285 1.67 2.57 24.56
N TYR A 286 2.43 2.39 23.47
CA TYR A 286 3.39 3.43 23.05
C TYR A 286 2.69 4.71 22.58
N SER A 287 1.57 4.57 21.88
CA SER A 287 0.78 5.71 21.44
C SER A 287 0.00 6.36 22.56
N ALA A 288 -0.52 5.56 23.49
CA ALA A 288 -1.24 6.03 24.70
C ALA A 288 -0.31 6.62 25.77
N GLY A 289 1.01 6.41 25.67
CA GLY A 289 1.98 6.88 26.66
C GLY A 289 2.14 5.96 27.88
N GLU A 290 1.63 4.74 27.81
CA GLU A 290 1.72 3.72 28.86
C GLU A 290 3.01 2.89 28.76
N ALA A 291 3.63 2.83 27.57
CA ALA A 291 4.95 2.26 27.35
C ALA A 291 5.87 3.28 26.68
N THR A 292 7.18 3.21 26.96
CA THR A 292 8.18 4.09 26.36
C THR A 292 8.93 3.34 25.28
N PRO A 293 8.98 3.85 24.04
CA PRO A 293 9.84 3.28 23.00
C PRO A 293 11.30 3.26 23.44
N PRO A 294 12.10 2.26 23.03
CA PRO A 294 13.53 2.24 23.33
C PRO A 294 14.28 3.38 22.62
N GLU A 295 15.44 3.73 23.15
CA GLU A 295 16.28 4.78 22.56
C GLU A 295 16.61 4.48 21.09
N GLY A 296 16.51 5.50 20.25
CA GLY A 296 16.77 5.37 18.81
C GLY A 296 15.61 4.79 17.99
N VAL A 297 14.46 4.53 18.61
CA VAL A 297 13.26 4.00 17.92
C VAL A 297 12.08 4.94 18.07
N ASN A 298 11.45 5.26 16.96
CA ASN A 298 10.16 5.95 16.93
C ASN A 298 9.05 4.95 16.58
N VAL A 299 8.17 4.63 17.53
CA VAL A 299 6.97 3.83 17.28
C VAL A 299 5.87 4.77 16.82
N LEU A 300 5.55 4.73 15.51
CA LEU A 300 4.52 5.60 14.94
C LEU A 300 3.12 5.17 15.38
N GLY A 301 2.86 3.87 15.43
CA GLY A 301 1.57 3.34 15.81
C GLY A 301 1.38 1.90 15.32
N GLY A 302 0.15 1.44 15.35
CA GLY A 302 -0.17 0.08 14.91
C GLY A 302 -1.53 -0.40 15.40
N LYS A 303 -1.67 -1.73 15.50
CA LYS A 303 -2.92 -2.34 15.94
C LYS A 303 -2.69 -3.39 17.01
N THR A 304 -3.47 -3.32 18.08
CA THR A 304 -3.50 -4.29 19.16
C THR A 304 -4.67 -5.26 18.99
N GLY A 305 -4.58 -6.41 19.63
CA GLY A 305 -5.67 -7.37 19.79
C GLY A 305 -5.54 -8.15 21.07
N THR A 306 -6.66 -8.46 21.72
CA THR A 306 -6.68 -9.31 22.90
C THR A 306 -8.02 -10.04 22.96
N THR A 307 -7.99 -11.35 23.14
CA THR A 307 -9.09 -12.21 23.62
C THR A 307 -8.48 -13.26 24.52
N ASP A 308 -9.30 -13.98 25.26
CA ASP A 308 -8.81 -15.05 26.14
C ASP A 308 -8.07 -16.13 25.37
N GLU A 309 -8.53 -16.46 24.15
CA GLU A 309 -7.95 -17.52 23.30
C GLU A 309 -6.74 -17.03 22.51
N ALA A 310 -6.70 -15.74 22.15
CA ALA A 310 -5.60 -15.17 21.36
C ALA A 310 -4.42 -14.72 22.22
N GLY A 311 -4.62 -14.56 23.53
CA GLY A 311 -3.67 -13.82 24.34
C GLY A 311 -3.56 -12.36 23.91
N SER A 312 -2.42 -11.75 24.15
CA SER A 312 -2.13 -10.39 23.72
C SER A 312 -1.35 -10.36 22.41
N CYS A 313 -1.84 -9.54 21.47
CA CYS A 313 -1.26 -9.39 20.12
C CYS A 313 -1.01 -7.91 19.80
N VAL A 314 0.06 -7.62 19.09
CA VAL A 314 0.34 -6.28 18.56
C VAL A 314 1.13 -6.35 17.26
N ILE A 315 0.83 -5.46 16.34
CA ILE A 315 1.65 -5.16 15.16
C ILE A 315 1.89 -3.66 15.06
N LEU A 316 3.13 -3.26 14.84
CA LEU A 316 3.58 -1.86 14.91
C LEU A 316 4.35 -1.45 13.66
N TYR A 317 4.19 -0.18 13.30
CA TYR A 317 5.04 0.51 12.34
C TYR A 317 6.05 1.37 13.10
N ASN A 318 7.31 1.07 12.90
CA ASN A 318 8.42 1.70 13.62
C ASN A 318 9.39 2.36 12.66
N GLN A 319 10.16 3.33 13.15
CA GLN A 319 11.24 3.96 12.42
C GLN A 319 12.49 4.05 13.31
N ASP A 320 13.67 3.95 12.68
CA ASP A 320 14.92 4.35 13.32
C ASP A 320 15.12 5.88 13.24
N MET A 321 16.24 6.37 13.75
CA MET A 321 16.60 7.80 13.76
C MET A 321 16.79 8.41 12.36
N GLU A 322 16.96 7.57 11.33
CA GLU A 322 17.04 7.98 9.92
C GLU A 322 15.68 7.87 9.20
N SER A 323 14.61 7.59 9.94
CA SER A 323 13.25 7.35 9.42
C SER A 323 13.14 6.12 8.52
N ASN A 324 14.05 5.16 8.64
CA ASN A 324 13.91 3.88 7.93
C ASN A 324 12.77 3.07 8.55
N PRO A 325 11.87 2.49 7.73
CA PRO A 325 10.69 1.79 8.22
C PRO A 325 10.96 0.35 8.65
N TYR A 326 10.35 -0.05 9.75
CA TYR A 326 10.32 -1.42 10.28
C TYR A 326 8.89 -1.80 10.67
N ILE A 327 8.56 -3.07 10.51
CA ILE A 327 7.31 -3.64 11.06
C ILE A 327 7.72 -4.68 12.10
N SER A 328 7.14 -4.59 13.30
CA SER A 328 7.28 -5.58 14.35
C SER A 328 5.94 -6.18 14.71
N VAL A 329 5.92 -7.47 15.01
CA VAL A 329 4.71 -8.21 15.37
C VAL A 329 5.01 -9.16 16.50
N ILE A 330 4.12 -9.21 17.51
CA ILE A 330 4.04 -10.25 18.53
C ILE A 330 2.59 -10.72 18.59
N MET A 331 2.40 -12.02 18.62
CA MET A 331 1.09 -12.67 18.77
C MET A 331 1.14 -13.71 19.87
N GLY A 332 0.03 -13.88 20.57
CA GLY A 332 -0.13 -14.94 21.55
C GLY A 332 0.70 -14.75 22.82
N ALA A 333 1.02 -13.51 23.21
CA ALA A 333 1.67 -13.26 24.49
C ALA A 333 0.70 -13.49 25.65
N ASP A 334 1.18 -14.14 26.72
CA ASP A 334 0.37 -14.48 27.89
C ASP A 334 -0.28 -13.27 28.58
N THR A 335 0.43 -12.13 28.57
CA THR A 335 -0.06 -10.88 29.17
C THR A 335 0.36 -9.67 28.34
N LYS A 336 -0.33 -8.53 28.52
CA LYS A 336 0.09 -7.25 27.93
C LYS A 336 1.46 -6.79 28.44
N THR A 337 1.81 -7.07 29.69
CA THR A 337 3.13 -6.72 30.25
C THR A 337 4.23 -7.43 29.49
N ILE A 338 4.14 -8.75 29.36
CA ILE A 338 5.09 -9.57 28.58
C ILE A 338 5.17 -9.04 27.14
N LEU A 339 4.00 -8.82 26.50
CA LEU A 339 3.93 -8.30 25.13
C LEU A 339 4.77 -7.03 24.94
N TYR A 340 4.63 -6.04 25.83
CA TYR A 340 5.33 -4.74 25.67
C TYR A 340 6.77 -4.77 26.17
N ASP A 341 7.11 -5.60 27.15
CA ASP A 341 8.49 -5.81 27.62
C ASP A 341 9.31 -6.46 26.48
N ASP A 342 8.80 -7.53 25.86
CA ASP A 342 9.46 -8.21 24.75
C ASP A 342 9.50 -7.36 23.49
N MET A 343 8.41 -6.67 23.15
CA MET A 343 8.40 -5.75 22.02
C MET A 343 9.47 -4.64 22.19
N THR A 344 9.60 -4.09 23.42
CA THR A 344 10.61 -3.07 23.71
C THR A 344 12.02 -3.64 23.59
N ALA A 345 12.27 -4.85 24.10
CA ALA A 345 13.57 -5.52 23.97
C ALA A 345 13.91 -5.83 22.51
N LEU A 346 12.96 -6.37 21.75
CA LEU A 346 13.12 -6.68 20.33
C LEU A 346 13.45 -5.43 19.50
N LEU A 347 12.73 -4.34 19.71
CA LEU A 347 12.96 -3.06 19.05
C LEU A 347 14.29 -2.41 19.45
N ALA A 348 14.68 -2.48 20.72
CA ALA A 348 15.95 -1.95 21.20
C ALA A 348 17.15 -2.61 20.50
N VAL A 349 17.11 -3.93 20.35
CA VAL A 349 18.21 -4.70 19.73
C VAL A 349 18.15 -4.58 18.19
N GLY A 350 16.95 -4.73 17.60
CA GLY A 350 16.84 -4.85 16.15
C GLY A 350 16.79 -3.52 15.38
N VAL A 351 16.35 -2.44 16.02
CA VAL A 351 16.20 -1.12 15.41
C VAL A 351 17.12 -0.09 16.05
N GLY A 352 17.11 0.02 17.40
CA GLY A 352 17.84 1.04 18.14
C GLY A 352 19.37 0.92 18.01
N THR A 353 19.93 -0.30 18.01
CA THR A 353 21.38 -0.52 17.96
C THR A 353 22.01 -0.24 16.58
N LYS A 354 21.24 -0.24 15.50
CA LYS A 354 21.74 0.06 14.15
C LYS A 354 22.15 1.53 14.00
N SER A 355 21.50 2.44 14.74
CA SER A 355 21.81 3.87 14.72
C SER A 355 23.19 4.23 15.30
N SER A 356 23.83 3.36 16.09
CA SER A 356 25.10 3.63 16.78
C SER A 356 26.35 3.09 16.07
N LYS A 357 26.21 2.43 14.91
CA LYS A 357 27.33 1.78 14.18
C LYS A 357 27.74 2.46 12.86
N ASN A 358 27.24 3.67 12.56
CA ASN A 358 27.65 4.48 11.40
C ASN A 358 28.58 5.63 11.78
#